data_21deca719f84ffa3c651f71660e24761
#
_entry.id   21deca719f84ffa3c651f71660e24761
#
_cell.length_a   1.000
_cell.length_b   1.000
_cell.length_c   1.000
_cell.angle_alpha   90.00
_cell.angle_beta   90.00
_cell.angle_gamma   90.00
#
_symmetry.space_group_name_H-M   'P 1'
#
loop_
_entity.id
_entity.type
_entity.pdbx_description
1 polymer ?
#
loop_
_entity_poly.entity_id
_entity_poly.type
_entity_poly.pdbx_seq_one_letter_code
_entity_poly.pdbx_strand_id
1 'polypeptide(L)'
;MIKLLFFIALVALVAWLVMRAMKPAAMPRAEAAKLLGVADDAAADTVIEAHRRLIAKVHPDSGGNDELAARINAARDRLLKP
;
A
#
# COMPACT_ATOMS: atom_id res chain seq x y z
N MET A 1 -38.13 7.83 0.04
CA MET A 1 -37.16 6.88 -0.48
C MET A 1 -36.06 7.54 -1.33
N ILE A 2 -36.44 8.42 -2.25
CA ILE A 2 -35.44 9.14 -3.09
C ILE A 2 -34.49 9.98 -2.25
N LYS A 3 -35.01 10.66 -1.22
CA LYS A 3 -34.21 11.48 -0.31
C LYS A 3 -33.18 10.65 0.46
N LEU A 4 -33.58 9.42 0.87
CA LEU A 4 -32.68 8.52 1.57
C LEU A 4 -31.58 8.04 0.65
N LEU A 5 -31.92 7.67 -0.57
CA LEU A 5 -30.93 7.23 -1.57
C LEU A 5 -29.96 8.35 -1.90
N PHE A 6 -30.47 9.57 -2.06
CA PHE A 6 -29.63 10.74 -2.32
C PHE A 6 -28.67 11.00 -1.16
N PHE A 7 -29.15 10.87 0.08
CA PHE A 7 -28.33 11.07 1.26
C PHE A 7 -27.23 10.01 1.34
N ILE A 8 -27.56 8.74 1.09
CA ILE A 8 -26.59 7.66 1.10
C ILE A 8 -25.54 7.88 0.02
N ALA A 9 -25.94 8.27 -1.18
CA ALA A 9 -25.02 8.57 -2.28
C ALA A 9 -24.08 9.73 -1.92
N LEU A 10 -24.62 10.76 -1.28
CA LEU A 10 -23.83 11.92 -0.87
C LEU A 10 -22.80 11.53 0.20
N VAL A 11 -23.22 10.77 1.19
CA VAL A 11 -22.31 10.29 2.25
C VAL A 11 -21.21 9.41 1.65
N ALA A 12 -21.59 8.52 0.74
CA ALA A 12 -20.60 7.66 0.07
C ALA A 12 -19.60 8.48 -0.74
N LEU A 13 -20.08 9.49 -1.45
CA LEU A 13 -19.21 10.38 -2.23
C LEU A 13 -18.25 11.16 -1.34
N VAL A 14 -18.75 11.73 -0.25
CA VAL A 14 -17.93 12.47 0.70
C VAL A 14 -16.89 11.56 1.34
N ALA A 15 -17.29 10.37 1.76
CA ALA A 15 -16.39 9.39 2.34
C ALA A 15 -15.29 9.02 1.36
N TRP A 16 -15.65 8.80 0.09
CA TRP A 16 -14.66 8.46 -0.95
C TRP A 16 -13.68 9.61 -1.17
N LEU A 17 -14.17 10.84 -1.23
CA LEU A 17 -13.33 12.03 -1.42
C LEU A 17 -12.38 12.22 -0.22
N VAL A 18 -12.88 12.03 0.99
CA VAL A 18 -12.05 12.14 2.19
C VAL A 18 -10.98 11.06 2.22
N MET A 19 -11.35 9.83 1.91
CA MET A 19 -10.38 8.73 1.87
C MET A 19 -9.32 8.96 0.80
N ARG A 20 -9.72 9.51 -0.34
CA ARG A 20 -8.79 9.84 -1.42
C ARG A 20 -7.83 10.97 -1.02
N ALA A 21 -8.34 11.99 -0.33
CA ALA A 21 -7.53 13.12 0.13
C ALA A 21 -6.58 12.72 1.26
N MET A 22 -6.98 11.74 2.06
CA MET A 22 -6.18 11.26 3.19
C MET A 22 -5.22 10.14 2.82
N LYS A 23 -5.14 9.78 1.55
CA LYS A 23 -4.10 8.84 1.11
C LYS A 23 -2.75 9.38 1.54
N PRO A 24 -1.97 8.59 2.29
CA PRO A 24 -0.65 9.03 2.69
C PRO A 24 0.17 9.37 1.44
N ALA A 25 1.00 10.40 1.57
CA ALA A 25 1.90 10.76 0.49
C ALA A 25 2.68 9.52 0.06
N ALA A 26 2.92 9.39 -1.24
CA ALA A 26 3.67 8.26 -1.76
C ALA A 26 5.00 8.14 -1.01
N MET A 27 5.31 6.93 -0.56
CA MET A 27 6.56 6.65 0.13
C MET A 27 7.75 7.04 -0.76
N PRO A 28 8.76 7.76 -0.24
CA PRO A 28 9.95 8.06 -1.02
C PRO A 28 10.61 6.75 -1.50
N ARG A 29 11.18 6.79 -2.70
CA ARG A 29 11.82 5.62 -3.28
C ARG A 29 12.93 5.06 -2.39
N ALA A 30 13.73 5.92 -1.79
CA ALA A 30 14.81 5.50 -0.89
C ALA A 30 14.27 4.77 0.33
N GLU A 31 13.17 5.23 0.89
CA GLU A 31 12.53 4.59 2.03
C GLU A 31 11.95 3.23 1.65
N ALA A 32 11.32 3.15 0.47
CA ALA A 32 10.78 1.89 -0.04
C ALA A 32 11.89 0.86 -0.24
N ALA A 33 13.03 1.27 -0.79
CA ALA A 33 14.18 0.40 -0.99
C ALA A 33 14.74 -0.10 0.34
N LYS A 34 14.83 0.77 1.33
CA LYS A 34 15.27 0.40 2.67
C LYS A 34 14.35 -0.62 3.31
N LEU A 35 13.05 -0.41 3.18
CA LEU A 35 12.06 -1.32 3.76
C LEU A 35 12.15 -2.71 3.16
N LEU A 36 12.38 -2.81 1.85
CA LEU A 36 12.55 -4.09 1.17
C LEU A 36 13.96 -4.65 1.27
N GLY A 37 14.93 -3.85 1.73
CA GLY A 37 16.33 -4.27 1.83
C GLY A 37 17.02 -4.40 0.48
N VAL A 38 16.65 -3.55 -0.48
CA VAL A 38 17.23 -3.55 -1.82
C VAL A 38 17.83 -2.18 -2.13
N ALA A 39 18.60 -2.09 -3.22
CA ALA A 39 19.15 -0.82 -3.67
C ALA A 39 18.06 0.05 -4.30
N ASP A 40 18.24 1.37 -4.28
CA ASP A 40 17.28 2.33 -4.84
C ASP A 40 17.02 2.07 -6.34
N ASP A 41 18.03 1.58 -7.04
CA ASP A 41 17.96 1.27 -8.47
C ASP A 41 17.80 -0.22 -8.76
N ALA A 42 17.34 -0.98 -7.77
CA ALA A 42 17.17 -2.42 -7.93
C ALA A 42 16.25 -2.74 -9.12
N ALA A 43 16.59 -3.81 -9.83
CA ALA A 43 15.76 -4.28 -10.93
C ALA A 43 14.42 -4.80 -10.41
N ALA A 44 13.41 -4.78 -11.28
CA ALA A 44 12.06 -5.24 -10.92
C ALA A 44 12.07 -6.64 -10.32
N ASP A 45 12.85 -7.55 -10.89
CA ASP A 45 12.95 -8.94 -10.41
C ASP A 45 13.46 -9.00 -8.96
N THR A 46 14.44 -8.17 -8.64
CA THR A 46 15.00 -8.08 -7.29
C THR A 46 13.96 -7.56 -6.30
N VAL A 47 13.18 -6.56 -6.70
CA VAL A 47 12.12 -5.98 -5.88
C VAL A 47 11.04 -7.03 -5.61
N ILE A 48 10.60 -7.73 -6.65
CA ILE A 48 9.56 -8.75 -6.53
C ILE A 48 10.00 -9.88 -5.60
N GLU A 49 11.23 -10.33 -5.74
CA GLU A 49 11.77 -11.39 -4.90
C GLU A 49 11.89 -10.96 -3.44
N ALA A 50 12.36 -9.74 -3.19
CA ALA A 50 12.45 -9.19 -1.84
C ALA A 50 11.08 -9.08 -1.20
N HIS A 51 10.09 -8.58 -1.96
CA HIS A 51 8.71 -8.49 -1.49
C HIS A 51 8.17 -9.86 -1.10
N ARG A 52 8.34 -10.84 -1.98
CA ARG A 52 7.85 -12.20 -1.74
C ARG A 52 8.45 -12.79 -0.47
N ARG A 53 9.74 -12.57 -0.25
CA ARG A 53 10.45 -13.07 0.92
C ARG A 53 9.93 -12.44 2.22
N LEU A 54 9.71 -11.12 2.19
CA LEU A 54 9.22 -10.39 3.36
C LEU A 54 7.76 -10.72 3.66
N ILE A 55 6.92 -10.84 2.64
CA ILE A 55 5.51 -11.19 2.83
C ILE A 55 5.37 -12.58 3.46
N ALA A 56 6.22 -13.50 3.09
CA ALA A 56 6.21 -14.84 3.70
C ALA A 56 6.47 -14.78 5.21
N LYS A 57 7.31 -13.84 5.65
CA LYS A 57 7.64 -13.66 7.06
C LYS A 57 6.55 -12.96 7.85
N VAL A 58 5.78 -12.08 7.22
CA VAL A 58 4.75 -11.28 7.90
C VAL A 58 3.34 -11.70 7.54
N HIS A 59 3.18 -12.89 6.99
CA HIS A 59 1.87 -13.40 6.62
C HIS A 59 0.96 -13.48 7.85
N PRO A 60 -0.34 -13.11 7.73
CA PRO A 60 -1.26 -13.14 8.86
C PRO A 60 -1.36 -14.50 9.54
N ASP A 61 -1.25 -15.58 8.79
CA ASP A 61 -1.34 -16.95 9.32
C ASP A 61 -0.15 -17.31 10.21
N SER A 62 0.96 -16.60 10.07
CA SER A 62 2.15 -16.80 10.91
C SER A 62 2.22 -15.80 12.06
N GLY A 63 1.12 -15.12 12.38
CA GLY A 63 1.10 -14.09 13.40
C GLY A 63 1.70 -12.77 12.92
N GLY A 64 1.75 -12.56 11.61
CA GLY A 64 2.29 -11.35 11.03
C GLY A 64 1.41 -10.14 11.25
N ASN A 65 1.97 -8.97 10.99
CA ASN A 65 1.33 -7.68 11.19
C ASN A 65 0.74 -7.19 9.87
N ASP A 66 -0.59 -6.98 9.83
CA ASP A 66 -1.27 -6.49 8.63
C ASP A 66 -0.77 -5.12 8.19
N GLU A 67 -0.44 -4.26 9.15
CA GLU A 67 0.09 -2.94 8.86
C GLU A 67 1.46 -3.02 8.20
N LEU A 68 2.31 -3.90 8.67
CA LEU A 68 3.63 -4.11 8.08
C LEU A 68 3.50 -4.68 6.67
N ALA A 69 2.59 -5.63 6.46
CA ALA A 69 2.33 -6.20 5.14
C ALA A 69 1.87 -5.10 4.17
N ALA A 70 0.99 -4.20 4.62
CA ALA A 70 0.53 -3.09 3.80
C ALA A 70 1.67 -2.15 3.42
N ARG A 71 2.59 -1.87 4.34
CA ARG A 71 3.78 -1.06 4.07
C ARG A 71 4.71 -1.72 3.06
N ILE A 72 4.91 -3.02 3.19
CA ILE A 72 5.75 -3.79 2.26
C ILE A 72 5.15 -3.76 0.86
N ASN A 73 3.83 -3.92 0.76
CA ASN A 73 3.12 -3.82 -0.51
C ASN A 73 3.25 -2.43 -1.13
N ALA A 74 3.14 -1.38 -0.32
CA ALA A 74 3.29 0.00 -0.79
C ALA A 74 4.72 0.25 -1.28
N ALA A 75 5.71 -0.28 -0.58
CA ALA A 75 7.11 -0.14 -0.97
C ALA A 75 7.38 -0.82 -2.32
N ARG A 76 6.86 -2.03 -2.50
CA ARG A 76 6.96 -2.72 -3.78
C ARG A 76 6.35 -1.89 -4.91
N ASP A 77 5.14 -1.39 -4.71
CA ASP A 77 4.45 -0.61 -5.72
C ASP A 77 5.23 0.66 -6.06
N ARG A 78 5.82 1.30 -5.06
CA ARG A 78 6.61 2.51 -5.26
C ARG A 78 7.84 2.26 -6.13
N LEU A 79 8.51 1.12 -5.90
CA LEU A 79 9.73 0.78 -6.64
C LEU A 79 9.45 0.26 -8.03
N LEU A 80 8.31 -0.39 -8.25
CA LEU A 80 7.93 -0.93 -9.56
C LEU A 80 7.31 0.11 -10.49
N LYS A 81 6.78 1.20 -9.94
CA LYS A 81 6.23 2.28 -10.75
C LYS A 81 7.34 3.23 -11.19
N PRO A 82 7.35 3.63 -12.45
CA PRO A 82 8.34 4.59 -12.95
C PRO A 82 8.18 5.96 -12.30
#